data_86e2a3e090e972a4b85d29292beb5df0
#
_entry.id   86e2a3e090e972a4b85d29292beb5df0
#
_cell.length_a   1.000
_cell.length_b   1.000
_cell.length_c   1.000
_cell.angle_alpha   90.00
_cell.angle_beta   90.00
_cell.angle_gamma   90.00
#
_symmetry.space_group_name_H-M   'P 1'
#
loop_
_entity.id
_entity.type
_entity.pdbx_description
1 polymer ?
#
loop_
_entity_poly.entity_id
_entity_poly.type
_entity_poly.pdbx_seq_one_letter_code
_entity_poly.pdbx_strand_id
1 'polypeptide(L)'
;MGQVIAVVSGKGGTGKTSFTALVGSALAEMGHRTLCLDCDVGLRNLDLALGMSDSALMDFTDVIAGRATLEQAAVRHPYGCRLYLLTAPIGLHEDIRTSEMKRLLDEVRSRFDYCLIDSGAGLGDAFRLATCAADRAVVVATTDPTSLRDAQRTVMELRDYPNGRLHLVVNRVRRKLLKALSSNIDDAIDAAGL
;
A
#
# COMPACT_ATOMS: atom_id res chain seq x y z
N MET A 1 0.88 19.65 3.41
CA MET A 1 1.31 18.44 4.13
C MET A 1 1.01 17.24 3.23
N GLY A 2 1.97 16.33 3.04
CA GLY A 2 1.82 15.19 2.16
C GLY A 2 0.70 14.25 2.60
N GLN A 3 0.19 13.43 1.67
CA GLN A 3 -0.86 12.43 1.94
C GLN A 3 -0.27 11.03 2.02
N VAL A 4 -0.66 10.27 3.03
CA VAL A 4 -0.31 8.85 3.21
C VAL A 4 -1.53 7.99 2.86
N ILE A 5 -1.35 7.05 1.94
CA ILE A 5 -2.40 6.19 1.40
C ILE A 5 -2.00 4.73 1.64
N ALA A 6 -2.75 4.02 2.48
CA ALA A 6 -2.56 2.58 2.66
C ALA A 6 -3.23 1.80 1.53
N VAL A 7 -2.49 0.90 0.90
CA VAL A 7 -3.02 -0.04 -0.12
C VAL A 7 -3.08 -1.41 0.53
N VAL A 8 -4.29 -1.93 0.73
CA VAL A 8 -4.55 -3.12 1.54
C VAL A 8 -5.42 -4.13 0.80
N SER A 9 -5.41 -5.38 1.23
CA SER A 9 -6.38 -6.40 0.80
C SER A 9 -6.47 -7.52 1.82
N GLY A 10 -7.63 -8.12 1.96
CA GLY A 10 -7.83 -9.30 2.80
C GLY A 10 -7.20 -10.59 2.25
N LYS A 11 -6.79 -10.61 0.97
CA LYS A 11 -6.27 -11.79 0.27
C LYS A 11 -5.02 -11.47 -0.54
N GLY A 12 -4.10 -12.44 -0.63
CA GLY A 12 -2.95 -12.37 -1.53
C GLY A 12 -3.34 -12.44 -3.01
N GLY A 13 -2.51 -11.85 -3.87
CA GLY A 13 -2.69 -11.95 -5.33
C GLY A 13 -3.76 -11.04 -5.93
N THR A 14 -4.37 -10.11 -5.17
CA THR A 14 -5.36 -9.14 -5.69
C THR A 14 -4.74 -8.06 -6.57
N GLY A 15 -3.42 -7.84 -6.46
CA GLY A 15 -2.66 -6.87 -7.24
C GLY A 15 -2.37 -5.55 -6.50
N LYS A 16 -2.32 -5.57 -5.17
CA LYS A 16 -1.93 -4.41 -4.34
C LYS A 16 -0.60 -3.81 -4.78
N THR A 17 0.46 -4.62 -4.79
CA THR A 17 1.82 -4.20 -5.18
C THR A 17 1.85 -3.58 -6.57
N SER A 18 1.17 -4.19 -7.55
CA SER A 18 1.05 -3.62 -8.90
C SER A 18 0.30 -2.29 -8.90
N PHE A 19 -0.78 -2.18 -8.11
CA PHE A 19 -1.52 -0.93 -7.96
C PHE A 19 -0.64 0.15 -7.32
N THR A 20 0.07 -0.17 -6.24
CA THR A 20 0.99 0.74 -5.55
C THR A 20 2.07 1.25 -6.50
N ALA A 21 2.72 0.35 -7.24
CA ALA A 21 3.78 0.70 -8.19
C ALA A 21 3.25 1.60 -9.33
N LEU A 22 2.11 1.25 -9.94
CA LEU A 22 1.54 1.99 -11.06
C LEU A 22 1.05 3.39 -10.64
N VAL A 23 0.32 3.48 -9.54
CA VAL A 23 -0.19 4.78 -9.04
C VAL A 23 0.95 5.64 -8.53
N GLY A 24 1.93 5.06 -7.83
CA GLY A 24 3.13 5.79 -7.40
C GLY A 24 3.92 6.37 -8.56
N SER A 25 4.13 5.57 -9.62
CA SER A 25 4.80 6.03 -10.84
C SER A 25 4.01 7.14 -11.53
N ALA A 26 2.70 6.99 -11.68
CA ALA A 26 1.85 8.00 -12.31
C ALA A 26 1.88 9.35 -11.54
N LEU A 27 1.79 9.32 -10.21
CA LEU A 27 1.90 10.53 -9.39
C LEU A 27 3.27 11.21 -9.56
N ALA A 28 4.34 10.42 -9.61
CA ALA A 28 5.69 10.93 -9.83
C ALA A 28 5.87 11.55 -11.22
N GLU A 29 5.27 10.97 -12.26
CA GLU A 29 5.24 11.53 -13.64
C GLU A 29 4.43 12.83 -13.70
N MET A 30 3.38 12.96 -12.88
CA MET A 30 2.62 14.20 -12.71
C MET A 30 3.40 15.30 -11.96
N GLY A 31 4.64 15.01 -11.54
CA GLY A 31 5.53 15.97 -10.88
C GLY A 31 5.48 15.95 -9.35
N HIS A 32 4.68 15.07 -8.74
CA HIS A 32 4.62 14.93 -7.29
C HIS A 32 5.81 14.14 -6.74
N ARG A 33 6.35 14.60 -5.62
CA ARG A 33 7.37 13.83 -4.88
C ARG A 33 6.69 12.67 -4.17
N THR A 34 6.83 11.46 -4.70
CA THR A 34 6.08 10.27 -4.30
C THR A 34 6.99 9.22 -3.70
N LEU A 35 6.63 8.72 -2.52
CA LEU A 35 7.26 7.58 -1.86
C LEU A 35 6.37 6.35 -2.01
N CYS A 36 6.93 5.23 -2.47
CA CYS A 36 6.34 3.91 -2.33
C CYS A 36 7.02 3.20 -1.15
N LEU A 37 6.26 2.87 -0.13
CA LEU A 37 6.72 2.20 1.09
C LEU A 37 6.25 0.74 1.07
N ASP A 38 7.18 -0.21 1.08
CA ASP A 38 6.87 -1.63 1.23
C ASP A 38 6.74 -1.97 2.71
N CYS A 39 5.57 -2.49 3.11
CA CYS A 39 5.32 -3.04 4.44
C CYS A 39 5.09 -4.56 4.41
N ASP A 40 5.32 -5.24 3.28
CA ASP A 40 5.21 -6.70 3.17
C ASP A 40 6.52 -7.36 3.65
N VAL A 41 6.66 -7.45 4.97
CA VAL A 41 7.84 -8.03 5.63
C VAL A 41 8.01 -9.48 5.19
N GLY A 42 9.17 -9.79 4.62
CA GLY A 42 9.55 -11.13 4.18
C GLY A 42 9.35 -11.43 2.69
N LEU A 43 8.37 -10.83 2.01
CA LEU A 43 8.18 -11.03 0.56
C LEU A 43 8.84 -9.94 -0.29
N ARG A 44 8.83 -8.69 0.16
CA ARG A 44 9.53 -7.56 -0.46
C ARG A 44 9.46 -7.57 -1.99
N ASN A 45 8.25 -7.35 -2.53
CA ASN A 45 8.00 -7.43 -3.97
C ASN A 45 7.86 -6.07 -4.65
N LEU A 46 7.81 -4.97 -3.88
CA LEU A 46 7.56 -3.65 -4.43
C LEU A 46 8.76 -3.11 -5.22
N ASP A 47 9.98 -3.44 -4.81
CA ASP A 47 11.21 -3.13 -5.53
C ASP A 47 11.25 -3.79 -6.92
N LEU A 48 10.85 -5.07 -7.02
CA LEU A 48 10.69 -5.78 -8.28
C LEU A 48 9.65 -5.11 -9.17
N ALA A 49 8.49 -4.75 -8.61
CA ALA A 49 7.40 -4.11 -9.35
C ALA A 49 7.77 -2.72 -9.88
N LEU A 50 8.68 -2.02 -9.20
CA LEU A 50 9.21 -0.72 -9.60
C LEU A 50 10.47 -0.81 -10.47
N GLY A 51 11.01 -2.01 -10.74
CA GLY A 51 12.28 -2.18 -11.44
C GLY A 51 13.48 -1.64 -10.66
N MET A 52 13.41 -1.67 -9.35
CA MET A 52 14.43 -1.14 -8.42
C MET A 52 15.05 -2.25 -7.56
N SER A 53 15.08 -3.49 -8.05
CA SER A 53 15.67 -4.61 -7.34
C SER A 53 17.10 -4.30 -6.91
N ASP A 54 17.45 -4.70 -5.69
CA ASP A 54 18.79 -4.54 -5.08
C ASP A 54 19.28 -3.08 -4.96
N SER A 55 18.40 -2.10 -5.18
CA SER A 55 18.77 -0.69 -5.10
C SER A 55 18.84 -0.16 -3.65
N ALA A 56 18.15 -0.80 -2.70
CA ALA A 56 18.06 -0.34 -1.33
C ALA A 56 18.96 -1.16 -0.39
N LEU A 57 19.88 -0.48 0.28
CA LEU A 57 20.77 -1.06 1.30
C LEU A 57 20.17 -0.96 2.71
N MET A 58 19.21 -0.07 2.92
CA MET A 58 18.54 0.23 4.18
C MET A 58 17.03 0.11 4.01
N ASP A 59 16.33 -0.18 5.07
CA ASP A 59 14.89 -0.36 5.09
C ASP A 59 14.21 0.59 6.10
N PHE A 60 12.87 0.53 6.20
CA PHE A 60 12.14 1.43 7.07
C PHE A 60 12.43 1.17 8.57
N THR A 61 12.89 -0.03 8.95
CA THR A 61 13.26 -0.33 10.34
C THR A 61 14.57 0.33 10.74
N ASP A 62 15.49 0.54 9.79
CA ASP A 62 16.70 1.30 10.02
C ASP A 62 16.40 2.76 10.35
N VAL A 63 15.40 3.33 9.69
CA VAL A 63 14.92 4.69 9.98
C VAL A 63 14.26 4.74 11.36
N ILE A 64 13.37 3.80 11.67
CA ILE A 64 12.69 3.71 12.96
C ILE A 64 13.69 3.55 14.11
N ALA A 65 14.74 2.75 13.94
CA ALA A 65 15.79 2.52 14.93
C ALA A 65 16.82 3.63 14.99
N GLY A 66 16.75 4.65 14.13
CA GLY A 66 17.73 5.74 14.07
C GLY A 66 19.09 5.34 13.49
N ARG A 67 19.20 4.19 12.84
CA ARG A 67 20.42 3.73 12.15
C ARG A 67 20.63 4.45 10.81
N ALA A 68 19.55 4.94 10.20
CA ALA A 68 19.58 5.72 8.98
C ALA A 68 18.57 6.88 9.06
N THR A 69 18.81 7.94 8.27
CA THR A 69 17.80 8.96 8.03
C THR A 69 16.84 8.50 6.93
N LEU A 70 15.64 9.07 6.88
CA LEU A 70 14.68 8.81 5.79
C LEU A 70 15.29 9.09 4.40
N GLU A 71 16.15 10.11 4.28
CA GLU A 71 16.83 10.44 3.01
C GLU A 71 17.86 9.40 2.58
N GLN A 72 18.51 8.76 3.54
CA GLN A 72 19.48 7.68 3.25
C GLN A 72 18.78 6.38 2.86
N ALA A 73 17.65 6.07 3.49
CA ALA A 73 16.91 4.83 3.26
C ALA A 73 15.95 4.90 2.05
N ALA A 74 15.38 6.08 1.76
CA ALA A 74 14.47 6.28 0.63
C ALA A 74 15.25 6.43 -0.68
N VAL A 75 15.34 5.36 -1.46
CA VAL A 75 16.09 5.31 -2.70
C VAL A 75 15.30 5.95 -3.84
N ARG A 76 15.90 6.90 -4.55
CA ARG A 76 15.29 7.52 -5.72
C ARG A 76 15.33 6.59 -6.92
N HIS A 77 14.25 6.56 -7.70
CA HIS A 77 14.16 5.79 -8.93
C HIS A 77 15.21 6.25 -9.96
N PRO A 78 15.96 5.32 -10.62
CA PRO A 78 17.10 5.65 -11.45
C PRO A 78 16.76 6.48 -12.70
N TYR A 79 15.56 6.37 -13.25
CA TYR A 79 15.13 7.11 -14.45
C TYR A 79 14.71 8.57 -14.20
N GLY A 80 15.17 9.17 -13.09
CA GLY A 80 15.08 10.62 -12.90
C GLY A 80 13.70 11.18 -12.50
N CYS A 81 12.65 10.35 -12.39
CA CYS A 81 11.35 10.79 -11.89
C CYS A 81 11.39 11.12 -10.40
N ARG A 82 10.32 11.75 -9.88
CA ARG A 82 10.18 12.08 -8.45
C ARG A 82 9.65 10.90 -7.62
N LEU A 83 9.96 9.67 -8.04
CA LEU A 83 9.58 8.43 -7.37
C LEU A 83 10.71 7.96 -6.46
N TYR A 84 10.34 7.53 -5.27
CA TYR A 84 11.23 6.98 -4.25
C TYR A 84 10.67 5.68 -3.71
N LEU A 85 11.55 4.78 -3.31
CA LEU A 85 11.22 3.51 -2.68
C LEU A 85 11.83 3.46 -1.28
N LEU A 86 11.04 3.06 -0.29
CA LEU A 86 11.50 2.66 1.03
C LEU A 86 11.04 1.22 1.26
N THR A 87 12.00 0.33 1.45
CA THR A 87 11.74 -1.12 1.46
C THR A 87 11.38 -1.65 2.83
N ALA A 88 10.76 -2.85 2.84
CA ALA A 88 10.63 -3.67 4.03
C ALA A 88 11.96 -4.35 4.38
N PRO A 89 12.16 -4.74 5.65
CA PRO A 89 13.29 -5.54 6.07
C PRO A 89 13.27 -6.95 5.46
N ILE A 90 14.46 -7.53 5.28
CA ILE A 90 14.65 -8.92 4.88
C ILE A 90 14.74 -9.75 6.15
N GLY A 91 13.69 -10.52 6.48
CA GLY A 91 13.66 -11.44 7.61
C GLY A 91 12.72 -11.04 8.74
N LEU A 92 12.62 -11.89 9.76
CA LEU A 92 11.84 -11.63 10.96
C LEU A 92 12.55 -10.56 11.80
N HIS A 93 11.88 -9.47 12.06
CA HIS A 93 12.37 -8.38 12.89
C HIS A 93 11.52 -8.22 14.17
N GLU A 94 12.10 -7.50 15.12
CA GLU A 94 11.42 -7.11 16.36
C GLU A 94 10.05 -6.49 16.09
N ASP A 95 9.10 -6.68 17.01
CA ASP A 95 7.76 -6.14 16.93
C ASP A 95 7.77 -4.61 16.79
N ILE A 96 7.51 -4.12 15.59
CA ILE A 96 7.43 -2.68 15.32
C ILE A 96 6.14 -2.14 15.92
N ARG A 97 6.28 -1.16 16.80
CA ARG A 97 5.13 -0.52 17.42
C ARG A 97 4.47 0.48 16.47
N THR A 98 3.15 0.54 16.48
CA THR A 98 2.39 1.52 15.68
C THR A 98 2.78 2.98 15.99
N SER A 99 3.24 3.28 17.22
CA SER A 99 3.75 4.61 17.59
C SER A 99 5.05 4.98 16.87
N GLU A 100 5.89 4.00 16.55
CA GLU A 100 7.13 4.19 15.80
C GLU A 100 6.83 4.41 14.32
N MET A 101 5.92 3.60 13.76
CA MET A 101 5.45 3.79 12.40
C MET A 101 4.76 5.15 12.20
N LYS A 102 3.95 5.61 13.18
CA LYS A 102 3.35 6.95 13.13
C LYS A 102 4.40 8.05 13.02
N ARG A 103 5.46 8.00 13.82
CA ARG A 103 6.56 8.99 13.76
C ARG A 103 7.26 8.98 12.40
N LEU A 104 7.53 7.80 11.83
CA LEU A 104 8.08 7.68 10.48
C LEU A 104 7.14 8.33 9.45
N LEU A 105 5.84 8.02 9.51
CA LEU A 105 4.87 8.58 8.56
C LEU A 105 4.68 10.09 8.70
N ASP A 106 4.86 10.66 9.90
CA ASP A 106 4.86 12.12 10.11
C ASP A 106 6.09 12.77 9.45
N GLU A 107 7.26 12.15 9.55
CA GLU A 107 8.45 12.59 8.81
C GLU A 107 8.24 12.48 7.29
N VAL A 108 7.67 11.37 6.81
CA VAL A 108 7.34 11.17 5.38
C VAL A 108 6.43 12.29 4.87
N ARG A 109 5.38 12.66 5.61
CA ARG A 109 4.47 13.77 5.23
C ARG A 109 5.17 15.12 5.08
N SER A 110 6.24 15.36 5.81
CA SER A 110 6.99 16.60 5.73
C SER A 110 7.86 16.71 4.46
N ARG A 111 8.16 15.57 3.82
CA ARG A 111 9.15 15.47 2.74
C ARG A 111 8.57 15.05 1.39
N PHE A 112 7.42 14.38 1.38
CA PHE A 112 6.77 13.84 0.19
C PHE A 112 5.36 14.40 0.02
N ASP A 113 4.93 14.58 -1.23
CA ASP A 113 3.56 14.99 -1.54
C ASP A 113 2.59 13.81 -1.34
N TYR A 114 3.03 12.60 -1.72
CA TYR A 114 2.30 11.35 -1.56
C TYR A 114 3.20 10.25 -1.02
N CYS A 115 2.63 9.41 -0.17
CA CYS A 115 3.20 8.12 0.22
C CYS A 115 2.16 7.03 0.01
N LEU A 116 2.47 6.02 -0.80
CA LEU A 116 1.67 4.82 -0.96
C LEU A 116 2.34 3.69 -0.17
N ILE A 117 1.60 3.09 0.75
CA ILE A 117 2.08 1.97 1.57
C ILE A 117 1.52 0.68 1.00
N ASP A 118 2.38 -0.19 0.46
CA ASP A 118 2.01 -1.56 0.05
C ASP A 118 2.00 -2.46 1.29
N SER A 119 0.83 -2.90 1.74
CA SER A 119 0.72 -3.78 2.89
C SER A 119 0.96 -5.25 2.49
N GLY A 120 1.33 -6.09 3.45
CA GLY A 120 1.17 -7.53 3.31
C GLY A 120 -0.30 -7.94 3.11
N ALA A 121 -0.54 -9.17 2.69
CA ALA A 121 -1.89 -9.72 2.55
C ALA A 121 -2.51 -10.04 3.92
N GLY A 122 -3.83 -9.88 4.04
CA GLY A 122 -4.58 -10.19 5.27
C GLY A 122 -4.63 -9.02 6.24
N LEU A 123 -5.06 -9.30 7.49
CA LEU A 123 -5.36 -8.31 8.53
C LEU A 123 -4.35 -8.37 9.70
N GLY A 124 -3.13 -8.85 9.44
CA GLY A 124 -2.06 -8.99 10.43
C GLY A 124 -1.28 -7.70 10.71
N ASP A 125 -0.05 -7.85 11.22
CA ASP A 125 0.79 -6.74 11.65
C ASP A 125 1.13 -5.76 10.53
N ALA A 126 1.46 -6.26 9.32
CA ALA A 126 1.71 -5.43 8.15
C ALA A 126 0.50 -4.54 7.78
N PHE A 127 -0.73 -5.07 7.91
CA PHE A 127 -1.96 -4.30 7.73
C PHE A 127 -2.08 -3.19 8.79
N ARG A 128 -1.87 -3.55 10.08
CA ARG A 128 -1.94 -2.57 11.19
C ARG A 128 -0.90 -1.46 11.04
N LEU A 129 0.33 -1.80 10.65
CA LEU A 129 1.38 -0.82 10.41
C LEU A 129 1.05 0.10 9.23
N ALA A 130 0.54 -0.45 8.13
CA ALA A 130 0.17 0.32 6.95
C ALA A 130 -0.98 1.31 7.22
N THR A 131 -1.94 0.92 8.07
CA THR A 131 -3.18 1.68 8.28
C THR A 131 -3.16 2.59 9.50
N CYS A 132 -2.24 2.40 10.45
CA CYS A 132 -2.25 3.06 11.77
C CYS A 132 -2.19 4.59 11.72
N ALA A 133 -1.68 5.17 10.66
CA ALA A 133 -1.57 6.61 10.47
C ALA A 133 -1.79 7.05 9.01
N ALA A 134 -2.37 6.21 8.17
CA ALA A 134 -2.70 6.59 6.81
C ALA A 134 -3.91 7.55 6.77
N ASP A 135 -3.84 8.52 5.87
CA ASP A 135 -4.91 9.52 5.69
C ASP A 135 -6.07 8.95 4.88
N ARG A 136 -5.78 7.97 4.02
CA ARG A 136 -6.73 7.23 3.18
C ARG A 136 -6.33 5.76 3.13
N ALA A 137 -7.32 4.90 2.86
CA ALA A 137 -7.07 3.50 2.57
C ALA A 137 -7.74 3.11 1.24
N VAL A 138 -7.05 2.27 0.48
CA VAL A 138 -7.53 1.67 -0.77
C VAL A 138 -7.55 0.17 -0.57
N VAL A 139 -8.73 -0.42 -0.58
CA VAL A 139 -8.94 -1.86 -0.53
C VAL A 139 -8.91 -2.41 -1.96
N VAL A 140 -7.95 -3.28 -2.26
CA VAL A 140 -7.83 -3.91 -3.60
C VAL A 140 -8.44 -5.30 -3.57
N ALA A 141 -9.48 -5.50 -4.36
CA ALA A 141 -10.18 -6.77 -4.52
C ALA A 141 -10.22 -7.20 -5.99
N THR A 142 -10.60 -8.45 -6.23
CA THR A 142 -10.97 -8.97 -7.55
C THR A 142 -12.45 -9.33 -7.55
N THR A 143 -13.02 -9.64 -8.73
CA THR A 143 -14.46 -9.96 -8.85
C THR A 143 -14.83 -11.36 -8.36
N ASP A 144 -13.91 -12.15 -7.85
CA ASP A 144 -14.24 -13.46 -7.30
C ASP A 144 -14.90 -13.37 -5.91
N PRO A 145 -15.89 -14.22 -5.61
CA PRO A 145 -16.67 -14.12 -4.36
C PRO A 145 -15.83 -14.20 -3.08
N THR A 146 -14.75 -14.95 -3.09
CA THR A 146 -13.85 -15.05 -1.91
C THR A 146 -13.09 -13.75 -1.69
N SER A 147 -12.61 -13.11 -2.77
CA SER A 147 -11.93 -11.82 -2.68
C SER A 147 -12.86 -10.71 -2.20
N LEU A 148 -14.12 -10.70 -2.64
CA LEU A 148 -15.12 -9.72 -2.18
C LEU A 148 -15.46 -9.91 -0.71
N ARG A 149 -15.62 -11.16 -0.25
CA ARG A 149 -15.83 -11.44 1.20
C ARG A 149 -14.64 -10.99 2.05
N ASP A 150 -13.42 -11.21 1.57
CA ASP A 150 -12.22 -10.77 2.28
C ASP A 150 -12.08 -9.23 2.24
N ALA A 151 -12.51 -8.59 1.14
CA ALA A 151 -12.59 -7.13 1.05
C ALA A 151 -13.61 -6.58 2.06
N GLN A 152 -14.79 -7.20 2.19
CA GLN A 152 -15.79 -6.81 3.19
C GLN A 152 -15.22 -6.84 4.61
N ARG A 153 -14.50 -7.91 4.97
CA ARG A 153 -13.83 -7.98 6.27
C ARG A 153 -12.81 -6.86 6.45
N THR A 154 -12.03 -6.58 5.40
CA THR A 154 -11.04 -5.49 5.42
C THR A 154 -11.71 -4.13 5.62
N VAL A 155 -12.84 -3.87 4.95
CA VAL A 155 -13.64 -2.65 5.11
C VAL A 155 -14.18 -2.54 6.55
N MET A 156 -14.64 -3.64 7.15
CA MET A 156 -15.11 -3.67 8.53
C MET A 156 -14.01 -3.30 9.54
N GLU A 157 -12.77 -3.73 9.32
CA GLU A 157 -11.61 -3.35 10.15
C GLU A 157 -11.24 -1.86 9.97
N LEU A 158 -11.59 -1.27 8.83
CA LEU A 158 -11.33 0.13 8.50
C LEU A 158 -12.52 1.07 8.73
N ARG A 159 -13.57 0.59 9.40
CA ARG A 159 -14.82 1.36 9.64
C ARG A 159 -14.63 2.70 10.32
N ASP A 160 -13.54 2.87 11.09
CA ASP A 160 -13.23 4.11 11.81
C ASP A 160 -12.58 5.18 10.91
N TYR A 161 -12.30 4.85 9.64
CA TYR A 161 -11.83 5.85 8.68
C TYR A 161 -12.96 6.84 8.38
N PRO A 162 -12.66 8.14 8.30
CA PRO A 162 -13.66 9.16 7.97
C PRO A 162 -14.28 8.89 6.59
N ASN A 163 -15.55 9.25 6.44
CA ASN A 163 -16.27 9.15 5.17
C ASN A 163 -15.50 9.78 4.01
N GLY A 164 -15.46 9.11 2.87
CA GLY A 164 -14.73 9.54 1.67
C GLY A 164 -13.20 9.33 1.74
N ARG A 165 -12.69 8.63 2.76
CA ARG A 165 -11.26 8.28 2.87
C ARG A 165 -10.97 6.80 2.70
N LEU A 166 -12.00 5.98 2.57
CA LEU A 166 -11.91 4.57 2.23
C LEU A 166 -12.39 4.36 0.79
N HIS A 167 -11.60 3.64 0.00
CA HIS A 167 -11.86 3.43 -1.42
C HIS A 167 -11.71 1.95 -1.77
N LEU A 168 -12.51 1.46 -2.72
CA LEU A 168 -12.40 0.13 -3.30
C LEU A 168 -11.83 0.21 -4.71
N VAL A 169 -10.87 -0.65 -5.00
CA VAL A 169 -10.38 -0.92 -6.35
C VAL A 169 -10.72 -2.36 -6.71
N VAL A 170 -11.60 -2.53 -7.68
CA VAL A 170 -11.90 -3.84 -8.26
C VAL A 170 -10.96 -4.10 -9.41
N ASN A 171 -9.97 -4.96 -9.18
CA ASN A 171 -8.93 -5.29 -10.14
C ASN A 171 -9.28 -6.54 -10.98
N ARG A 172 -8.60 -6.73 -12.11
CA ARG A 172 -8.76 -7.91 -12.99
C ARG A 172 -10.20 -8.16 -13.43
N VAL A 173 -10.96 -7.11 -13.68
CA VAL A 173 -12.36 -7.19 -14.10
C VAL A 173 -12.49 -7.89 -15.46
N ARG A 174 -13.17 -9.03 -15.48
CA ARG A 174 -13.48 -9.79 -16.70
C ARG A 174 -14.93 -9.52 -17.11
N ARG A 175 -15.15 -8.49 -17.92
CA ARG A 175 -16.51 -8.07 -18.35
C ARG A 175 -17.37 -9.19 -18.93
N LYS A 176 -16.76 -10.12 -19.70
CA LYS A 176 -17.49 -11.27 -20.26
C LYS A 176 -17.99 -12.22 -19.16
N LEU A 177 -17.20 -12.43 -18.12
CA LEU A 177 -17.57 -13.29 -16.99
C LEU A 177 -18.66 -12.64 -16.13
N LEU A 178 -18.57 -11.36 -15.84
CA LEU A 178 -19.61 -10.63 -15.10
C LEU A 178 -20.96 -10.70 -15.81
N LYS A 179 -20.99 -10.47 -17.14
CA LYS A 179 -22.21 -10.61 -17.94
C LYS A 179 -22.79 -12.04 -17.90
N ALA A 180 -21.92 -13.07 -17.95
CA ALA A 180 -22.36 -14.47 -17.88
C ALA A 180 -22.95 -14.84 -16.51
N LEU A 181 -22.51 -14.16 -15.43
CA LEU A 181 -23.02 -14.35 -14.07
C LEU A 181 -24.19 -13.41 -13.74
N SER A 182 -24.69 -12.63 -14.70
CA SER A 182 -25.72 -11.60 -14.48
C SER A 182 -25.37 -10.62 -13.36
N SER A 183 -24.07 -10.33 -13.18
CA SER A 183 -23.56 -9.42 -12.16
C SER A 183 -22.85 -8.23 -12.80
N ASN A 184 -22.67 -7.17 -12.02
CA ASN A 184 -21.99 -5.94 -12.44
C ASN A 184 -20.95 -5.49 -11.38
N ILE A 185 -20.33 -4.33 -11.58
CA ILE A 185 -19.34 -3.80 -10.64
C ILE A 185 -20.02 -3.25 -9.38
N ASP A 186 -21.25 -2.74 -9.49
CA ASP A 186 -22.01 -2.21 -8.34
C ASP A 186 -22.31 -3.35 -7.35
N ASP A 187 -22.66 -4.56 -7.86
CA ASP A 187 -22.82 -5.76 -7.01
C ASP A 187 -21.51 -6.10 -6.25
N ALA A 188 -20.35 -5.83 -6.84
CA ALA A 188 -19.06 -6.04 -6.17
C ALA A 188 -18.78 -4.98 -5.10
N ILE A 189 -19.22 -3.74 -5.31
CA ILE A 189 -19.11 -2.65 -4.32
C ILE A 189 -20.02 -2.95 -3.14
N ASP A 190 -21.27 -3.28 -3.38
CA ASP A 190 -22.26 -3.66 -2.35
C ASP A 190 -21.78 -4.87 -1.54
N ALA A 191 -21.24 -5.90 -2.22
CA ALA A 191 -20.69 -7.08 -1.55
C ALA A 191 -19.46 -6.77 -0.68
N ALA A 192 -18.70 -5.73 -1.01
CA ALA A 192 -17.58 -5.25 -0.20
C ALA A 192 -18.03 -4.35 0.98
N GLY A 193 -19.27 -3.88 0.99
CA GLY A 193 -19.84 -3.05 2.07
C GLY A 193 -19.41 -1.59 2.01
N LEU A 194 -19.24 -1.05 0.81
CA LEU A 194 -18.87 0.35 0.54
C LEU A 194 -19.92 1.08 -0.27
#